data_d1f4a8279f9bc5d2d580a3379fd418f2
#
_entry.id   d1f4a8279f9bc5d2d580a3379fd418f2
#
_cell.length_a   1.000
_cell.length_b   1.000
_cell.length_c   1.000
_cell.angle_alpha   90.00
_cell.angle_beta   90.00
_cell.angle_gamma   90.00
#
_symmetry.space_group_name_H-M   'P 1'
#
loop_
_entity.id
_entity.type
_entity.pdbx_description
1 polymer ?
#
loop_
_entity_poly.entity_id
_entity_poly.type
_entity_poly.pdbx_seq_one_letter_code
_entity_poly.pdbx_strand_id
1 'polypeptide(L)'
;KNVGVPEGLNIGIDNAKGEFIVFLNNDLVVKEKWLTEFFVAHKKFGDALYQPKSLKMKNLNEIDGVGNMINVFGFGFSRGKGEPDIGKYDKNIEEISYASGTCMFLPKKIINEIGIFDKTLFAYHEEVDFGWRARLNGYKSYYVPGSLIHHFGSANWGWSKKKFFLLERNRW
;
A
#
# COMPACT_ATOMS: atom_id res chain seq x y z
N LYS A 1 0.28 2.71 -24.42
CA LYS A 1 -0.73 1.67 -24.20
C LYS A 1 -0.87 1.47 -22.70
N ASN A 2 -2.10 1.39 -22.17
CA ASN A 2 -2.32 1.07 -20.77
C ASN A 2 -2.03 -0.42 -20.53
N VAL A 3 -1.05 -0.71 -19.68
CA VAL A 3 -0.58 -2.07 -19.37
C VAL A 3 -1.13 -2.60 -18.03
N GLY A 4 -1.89 -1.80 -17.31
CA GLY A 4 -2.37 -2.11 -15.96
C GLY A 4 -1.41 -1.66 -14.87
N VAL A 5 -1.86 -1.76 -13.61
CA VAL A 5 -1.08 -1.32 -12.44
C VAL A 5 0.13 -2.23 -12.19
N PRO A 6 -0.03 -3.57 -12.11
CA PRO A 6 1.10 -4.47 -11.84
C PRO A 6 2.26 -4.33 -12.83
N GLU A 7 1.96 -4.30 -14.12
CA GLU A 7 3.00 -4.18 -15.15
C GLU A 7 3.68 -2.81 -15.11
N GLY A 8 2.91 -1.74 -14.81
CA GLY A 8 3.49 -0.41 -14.59
C GLY A 8 4.46 -0.39 -13.41
N LEU A 9 4.11 -1.04 -12.30
CA LEU A 9 4.98 -1.19 -11.13
C LEU A 9 6.23 -2.02 -11.45
N ASN A 10 6.09 -3.11 -12.19
CA ASN A 10 7.20 -3.98 -12.60
C ASN A 10 8.21 -3.23 -13.47
N ILE A 11 7.75 -2.43 -14.44
CA ILE A 11 8.62 -1.56 -15.24
C ILE A 11 9.38 -0.57 -14.33
N GLY A 12 8.72 -0.03 -13.30
CA GLY A 12 9.36 0.82 -12.29
C GLY A 12 10.44 0.08 -11.50
N ILE A 13 10.17 -1.15 -11.06
CA ILE A 13 11.09 -2.01 -10.33
C ILE A 13 12.36 -2.29 -11.15
N ASP A 14 12.21 -2.62 -12.43
CA ASP A 14 13.32 -2.95 -13.33
C ASP A 14 14.26 -1.75 -13.55
N ASN A 15 13.72 -0.54 -13.52
CA ASN A 15 14.49 0.70 -13.70
C ASN A 15 15.03 1.29 -12.38
N ALA A 16 14.55 0.84 -11.23
CA ALA A 16 14.96 1.34 -9.92
C ALA A 16 16.36 0.84 -9.56
N LYS A 17 17.26 1.76 -9.15
CA LYS A 17 18.65 1.47 -8.79
C LYS A 17 18.92 1.49 -7.29
N GLY A 18 17.97 1.97 -6.49
CA GLY A 18 18.09 2.10 -5.04
C GLY A 18 17.96 0.76 -4.30
N GLU A 19 18.48 0.70 -3.09
CA GLU A 19 18.32 -0.43 -2.17
C GLU A 19 16.88 -0.52 -1.61
N PHE A 20 16.17 0.59 -1.59
CA PHE A 20 14.78 0.70 -1.18
C PHE A 20 13.92 1.15 -2.36
N ILE A 21 12.70 0.66 -2.38
CA ILE A 21 11.67 1.03 -3.37
C ILE A 21 10.50 1.69 -2.64
N VAL A 22 9.98 2.75 -3.25
CA VAL A 22 8.69 3.31 -2.86
C VAL A 22 7.74 3.19 -4.05
N PHE A 23 6.66 2.44 -3.88
CA PHE A 23 5.52 2.54 -4.77
C PHE A 23 4.69 3.74 -4.34
N LEU A 24 4.36 4.59 -5.28
CA LEU A 24 3.69 5.86 -5.01
C LEU A 24 2.71 6.18 -6.13
N ASN A 25 1.43 6.28 -5.81
CA ASN A 25 0.43 6.74 -6.76
C ASN A 25 0.66 8.20 -7.14
N ASN A 26 0.20 8.60 -8.31
CA ASN A 26 0.36 9.97 -8.82
C ASN A 26 -0.74 10.94 -8.37
N ASP A 27 -1.70 10.48 -7.56
CA ASP A 27 -2.84 11.25 -7.04
C ASP A 27 -2.75 11.47 -5.51
N LEU A 28 -1.54 11.69 -5.00
CA LEU A 28 -1.30 11.97 -3.60
C LEU A 28 -0.26 13.08 -3.40
N VAL A 29 -0.22 13.63 -2.20
CA VAL A 29 0.80 14.57 -1.73
C VAL A 29 1.43 14.01 -0.46
N VAL A 30 2.75 13.92 -0.46
CA VAL A 30 3.53 13.50 0.72
C VAL A 30 3.75 14.69 1.65
N LYS A 31 3.77 14.42 2.96
CA LYS A 31 4.07 15.43 3.97
C LYS A 31 5.56 15.45 4.31
N GLU A 32 5.99 16.51 4.97
CA GLU A 32 7.36 16.61 5.47
C GLU A 32 7.74 15.38 6.32
N LYS A 33 8.97 14.90 6.19
CA LYS A 33 9.53 13.76 6.91
C LYS A 33 8.89 12.38 6.63
N TRP A 34 7.91 12.27 5.74
CA TRP A 34 7.22 11.00 5.44
C TRP A 34 8.19 9.84 5.14
N LEU A 35 9.24 10.10 4.37
CA LEU A 35 10.25 9.10 4.02
C LEU A 35 11.18 8.78 5.20
N THR A 36 11.54 9.79 5.98
CA THR A 36 12.38 9.62 7.19
C THR A 36 11.69 8.68 8.19
N GLU A 37 10.38 8.80 8.36
CA GLU A 37 9.61 7.94 9.26
C GLU A 37 9.61 6.47 8.83
N PHE A 38 9.65 6.19 7.53
CA PHE A 38 9.82 4.83 7.04
C PHE A 38 11.20 4.27 7.37
N PHE A 39 12.26 5.06 7.26
CA PHE A 39 13.59 4.62 7.67
C PHE A 39 13.72 4.40 9.17
N VAL A 40 13.06 5.22 10.00
CA VAL A 40 12.96 5.01 11.44
C VAL A 40 12.26 3.67 11.73
N ALA A 41 11.15 3.40 11.05
CA ALA A 41 10.43 2.14 11.19
C ALA A 41 11.29 0.95 10.72
N HIS A 42 11.95 1.06 9.57
CA HIS A 42 12.84 0.02 9.06
C HIS A 42 14.00 -0.27 10.03
N LYS A 43 14.62 0.75 10.60
CA LYS A 43 15.69 0.56 11.61
C LYS A 43 15.21 -0.22 12.83
N LYS A 44 13.94 -0.07 13.20
CA LYS A 44 13.35 -0.73 14.37
C LYS A 44 12.85 -2.15 14.08
N PHE A 45 12.24 -2.39 12.92
CA PHE A 45 11.53 -3.63 12.61
C PHE A 45 12.19 -4.46 11.50
N GLY A 46 13.25 -3.93 10.84
CA GLY A 46 14.00 -4.63 9.80
C GLY A 46 13.30 -4.66 8.45
N ASP A 47 13.60 -5.69 7.67
CA ASP A 47 13.06 -5.86 6.33
C ASP A 47 11.58 -6.23 6.39
N ALA A 48 10.73 -5.33 5.93
CA ALA A 48 9.28 -5.44 5.95
C ALA A 48 8.66 -4.51 4.90
N LEU A 49 7.35 -4.60 4.72
CA LEU A 49 6.56 -3.67 3.92
C LEU A 49 5.97 -2.60 4.83
N TYR A 50 6.07 -1.33 4.46
CA TYR A 50 5.63 -0.21 5.28
C TYR A 50 4.61 0.64 4.55
N GLN A 51 3.53 1.00 5.26
CA GLN A 51 2.44 1.84 4.77
C GLN A 51 2.32 3.10 5.62
N PRO A 52 2.13 4.31 5.02
CA PRO A 52 1.91 5.53 5.77
C PRO A 52 0.47 5.64 6.27
N LYS A 53 0.24 6.61 7.16
CA LYS A 53 -1.08 7.19 7.40
C LYS A 53 -1.54 7.93 6.15
N SER A 54 -2.76 7.65 5.70
CA SER A 54 -3.37 8.33 4.57
C SER A 54 -4.62 9.08 5.00
N LEU A 55 -4.65 10.39 4.73
CA LEU A 55 -5.83 11.23 4.90
C LEU A 55 -6.43 11.57 3.53
N LYS A 56 -7.74 11.81 3.48
CA LYS A 56 -8.39 12.25 2.25
C LYS A 56 -7.97 13.68 1.90
N MET A 57 -7.48 13.89 0.69
CA MET A 57 -7.08 15.23 0.21
C MET A 57 -8.25 16.23 0.20
N LYS A 58 -9.48 15.76 -0.03
CA LYS A 58 -10.69 16.59 -0.02
C LYS A 58 -11.19 16.96 1.37
N ASN A 59 -10.79 16.20 2.39
CA ASN A 59 -11.15 16.43 3.79
C ASN A 59 -10.02 15.90 4.68
N LEU A 60 -9.10 16.79 5.06
CA LEU A 60 -7.90 16.44 5.82
C LEU A 60 -8.17 15.96 7.25
N ASN A 61 -9.41 16.07 7.72
CA ASN A 61 -9.85 15.51 9.00
C ASN A 61 -10.45 14.10 8.87
N GLU A 62 -10.39 13.51 7.68
CA GLU A 62 -10.96 12.19 7.42
C GLU A 62 -9.88 11.20 6.96
N ILE A 63 -9.84 10.07 7.62
CA ILE A 63 -8.91 8.98 7.33
C ILE A 63 -9.30 8.33 5.99
N ASP A 64 -8.33 8.19 5.08
CA ASP A 64 -8.43 7.32 3.90
C ASP A 64 -7.94 5.90 4.22
N GLY A 65 -6.90 5.77 5.07
CA GLY A 65 -6.44 4.48 5.53
C GLY A 65 -5.29 4.56 6.55
N VAL A 66 -5.35 3.66 7.53
CA VAL A 66 -4.37 3.52 8.63
C VAL A 66 -3.95 2.04 8.79
N GLY A 67 -3.61 1.42 7.68
CA GLY A 67 -3.26 0.00 7.58
C GLY A 67 -4.34 -0.81 6.90
N ASN A 68 -3.93 -1.82 6.16
CA ASN A 68 -4.84 -2.70 5.45
C ASN A 68 -4.91 -4.07 6.10
N MET A 69 -6.11 -4.61 6.14
CA MET A 69 -6.43 -5.89 6.76
C MET A 69 -7.10 -6.82 5.74
N ILE A 70 -6.97 -8.12 5.93
CA ILE A 70 -7.66 -9.15 5.15
C ILE A 70 -8.60 -9.89 6.08
N ASN A 71 -9.85 -10.08 5.69
CA ASN A 71 -10.77 -10.93 6.42
C ASN A 71 -10.67 -12.40 5.98
N VAL A 72 -11.35 -13.29 6.69
CA VAL A 72 -11.33 -14.76 6.44
C VAL A 72 -11.87 -15.17 5.07
N PHE A 73 -12.55 -14.27 4.36
CA PHE A 73 -13.07 -14.50 3.00
C PHE A 73 -12.15 -13.94 1.91
N GLY A 74 -10.93 -13.49 2.26
CA GLY A 74 -9.95 -12.92 1.32
C GLY A 74 -10.22 -11.46 0.91
N PHE A 75 -11.19 -10.76 1.52
CA PHE A 75 -11.41 -9.35 1.24
C PHE A 75 -10.39 -8.47 1.96
N GLY A 76 -9.65 -7.69 1.19
CA GLY A 76 -8.83 -6.61 1.69
C GLY A 76 -9.69 -5.36 2.00
N PHE A 77 -9.43 -4.74 3.15
CA PHE A 77 -10.07 -3.48 3.53
C PHE A 77 -9.11 -2.56 4.26
N SER A 78 -9.36 -1.25 4.14
CA SER A 78 -8.55 -0.23 4.79
C SER A 78 -9.15 0.10 6.16
N ARG A 79 -8.36 -0.09 7.21
CA ARG A 79 -8.73 0.23 8.60
C ARG A 79 -8.92 1.74 8.74
N GLY A 80 -9.89 2.15 9.53
CA GLY A 80 -10.19 3.56 9.83
C GLY A 80 -10.76 4.36 8.68
N LYS A 81 -11.00 3.78 7.51
CA LYS A 81 -11.49 4.50 6.33
C LYS A 81 -12.83 5.19 6.59
N GLY A 82 -12.87 6.52 6.39
CA GLY A 82 -14.05 7.34 6.63
C GLY A 82 -14.22 7.80 8.08
N GLU A 83 -13.38 7.32 9.02
CA GLU A 83 -13.38 7.82 10.40
C GLU A 83 -12.74 9.23 10.47
N PRO A 84 -13.16 10.08 11.43
CA PRO A 84 -12.47 11.33 11.69
C PRO A 84 -11.06 11.09 12.25
N ASP A 85 -10.11 11.91 11.82
CA ASP A 85 -8.75 11.87 12.35
C ASP A 85 -8.64 12.61 13.67
N ILE A 86 -8.81 11.87 14.76
CA ILE A 86 -8.73 12.36 16.14
C ILE A 86 -7.51 11.81 16.90
N GLY A 87 -6.50 11.33 16.18
CA GLY A 87 -5.28 10.78 16.78
C GLY A 87 -5.40 9.36 17.33
N LYS A 88 -6.51 8.68 17.10
CA LYS A 88 -6.76 7.29 17.57
C LYS A 88 -5.66 6.31 17.15
N TYR A 89 -5.10 6.51 15.96
CA TYR A 89 -4.12 5.61 15.33
C TYR A 89 -2.69 6.14 15.31
N ASP A 90 -2.39 7.24 16.03
CA ASP A 90 -1.12 7.95 15.90
C ASP A 90 -0.01 7.49 16.85
N LYS A 91 -0.33 6.62 17.80
CA LYS A 91 0.58 6.29 18.92
C LYS A 91 1.67 5.29 18.54
N ASN A 92 1.33 4.26 17.77
CA ASN A 92 2.22 3.13 17.58
C ASN A 92 2.34 2.73 16.10
N ILE A 93 3.53 2.24 15.73
CA ILE A 93 3.69 1.43 14.52
C ILE A 93 3.05 0.07 14.80
N GLU A 94 2.16 -0.37 13.94
CA GLU A 94 1.37 -1.58 14.14
C GLU A 94 1.51 -2.55 12.97
N GLU A 95 1.55 -3.85 13.26
CA GLU A 95 1.51 -4.88 12.23
C GLU A 95 0.14 -4.90 11.54
N ILE A 96 0.14 -5.02 10.23
CA ILE A 96 -1.05 -5.05 9.36
C ILE A 96 -0.98 -6.26 8.44
N SER A 97 -2.08 -6.60 7.77
CA SER A 97 -2.11 -7.76 6.88
C SER A 97 -1.29 -7.55 5.61
N TYR A 98 -1.38 -6.36 5.01
CA TYR A 98 -0.60 -5.97 3.82
C TYR A 98 -0.49 -4.44 3.73
N ALA A 99 0.52 -3.95 3.05
CA ALA A 99 0.69 -2.52 2.80
C ALA A 99 -0.07 -2.09 1.54
N SER A 100 -0.66 -0.88 1.57
CA SER A 100 -1.43 -0.34 0.44
C SER A 100 -0.55 -0.01 -0.75
N GLY A 101 -1.01 -0.36 -1.95
CA GLY A 101 -0.41 0.06 -3.21
C GLY A 101 -0.43 1.57 -3.47
N THR A 102 -1.23 2.33 -2.71
CA THR A 102 -1.24 3.81 -2.79
C THR A 102 0.11 4.42 -2.41
N CYS A 103 0.71 3.92 -1.32
CA CYS A 103 2.08 4.24 -0.92
C CYS A 103 2.63 3.07 -0.10
N MET A 104 3.68 2.43 -0.61
CA MET A 104 4.34 1.30 0.04
C MET A 104 5.85 1.49 -0.05
N PHE A 105 6.54 1.41 1.08
CA PHE A 105 8.01 1.43 1.18
C PHE A 105 8.52 0.05 1.58
N LEU A 106 9.59 -0.43 0.94
CA LEU A 106 10.22 -1.71 1.27
C LEU A 106 11.66 -1.79 0.75
N PRO A 107 12.52 -2.65 1.34
CA PRO A 107 13.81 -3.01 0.76
C PRO A 107 13.63 -3.78 -0.56
N LYS A 108 14.41 -3.43 -1.59
CA LYS A 108 14.37 -4.10 -2.91
C LYS A 108 14.65 -5.60 -2.82
N LYS A 109 15.42 -6.04 -1.83
CA LYS A 109 15.72 -7.45 -1.63
C LYS A 109 14.45 -8.30 -1.43
N ILE A 110 13.39 -7.77 -0.79
CA ILE A 110 12.11 -8.48 -0.63
C ILE A 110 11.54 -8.84 -2.01
N ILE A 111 11.55 -7.89 -2.95
CA ILE A 111 11.09 -8.14 -4.33
C ILE A 111 11.93 -9.22 -5.00
N ASN A 112 13.26 -9.21 -4.79
CA ASN A 112 14.15 -10.20 -5.37
C ASN A 112 13.87 -11.63 -4.85
N GLU A 113 13.37 -11.75 -3.63
CA GLU A 113 13.08 -13.05 -3.00
C GLU A 113 11.66 -13.54 -3.30
N ILE A 114 10.65 -12.65 -3.26
CA ILE A 114 9.24 -13.05 -3.44
C ILE A 114 8.73 -12.89 -4.89
N GLY A 115 9.51 -12.25 -5.75
CA GLY A 115 9.15 -11.94 -7.12
C GLY A 115 8.37 -10.63 -7.27
N ILE A 116 8.12 -10.26 -8.51
CA ILE A 116 7.42 -9.04 -8.93
C ILE A 116 5.89 -9.20 -8.84
N PHE A 117 5.14 -8.14 -9.15
CA PHE A 117 3.67 -8.19 -9.20
C PHE A 117 3.14 -9.05 -10.35
N ASP A 118 2.07 -9.79 -10.10
CA ASP A 118 1.41 -10.58 -11.15
C ASP A 118 0.64 -9.67 -12.13
N LYS A 119 1.16 -9.55 -13.35
CA LYS A 119 0.58 -8.72 -14.41
C LYS A 119 -0.80 -9.19 -14.88
N THR A 120 -1.19 -10.44 -14.62
CA THR A 120 -2.50 -10.97 -15.02
C THR A 120 -3.64 -10.30 -14.23
N LEU A 121 -3.36 -9.74 -13.08
CA LEU A 121 -4.34 -9.03 -12.24
C LEU A 121 -4.84 -7.74 -12.91
N PHE A 122 -4.02 -7.07 -13.71
CA PHE A 122 -4.27 -5.81 -14.40
C PHE A 122 -4.53 -4.61 -13.48
N ALA A 123 -5.40 -4.72 -12.49
CA ALA A 123 -5.67 -3.73 -11.44
C ALA A 123 -6.48 -4.36 -10.30
N TYR A 124 -6.27 -3.87 -9.08
CA TYR A 124 -6.86 -4.31 -7.82
C TYR A 124 -6.38 -5.69 -7.35
N HIS A 125 -6.15 -5.81 -6.06
CA HIS A 125 -5.60 -6.97 -5.36
C HIS A 125 -4.13 -7.28 -5.67
N GLU A 126 -3.44 -6.51 -6.50
CA GLU A 126 -2.01 -6.68 -6.73
C GLU A 126 -1.18 -6.50 -5.45
N GLU A 127 -1.56 -5.54 -4.60
CA GLU A 127 -0.92 -5.31 -3.31
C GLU A 127 -1.33 -6.35 -2.25
N VAL A 128 -2.51 -6.94 -2.38
CA VAL A 128 -2.98 -8.04 -1.51
C VAL A 128 -2.17 -9.29 -1.81
N ASP A 129 -2.05 -9.69 -3.09
CA ASP A 129 -1.23 -10.81 -3.53
C ASP A 129 0.23 -10.62 -3.11
N PHE A 130 0.80 -9.46 -3.40
CA PHE A 130 2.20 -9.14 -3.06
C PHE A 130 2.45 -9.21 -1.55
N GLY A 131 1.58 -8.61 -0.75
CA GLY A 131 1.66 -8.65 0.72
C GLY A 131 1.47 -10.06 1.28
N TRP A 132 0.60 -10.86 0.67
CA TRP A 132 0.41 -12.26 1.06
C TRP A 132 1.65 -13.12 0.77
N ARG A 133 2.23 -12.99 -0.43
CA ARG A 133 3.50 -13.67 -0.78
C ARG A 133 4.63 -13.25 0.14
N ALA A 134 4.73 -11.96 0.46
CA ALA A 134 5.71 -11.47 1.44
C ALA A 134 5.53 -12.16 2.80
N ARG A 135 4.29 -12.25 3.29
CA ARG A 135 3.98 -12.88 4.57
C ARG A 135 4.32 -14.38 4.58
N LEU A 136 4.04 -15.11 3.51
CA LEU A 136 4.40 -16.52 3.37
C LEU A 136 5.95 -16.73 3.37
N ASN A 137 6.70 -15.72 2.97
CA ASN A 137 8.17 -15.72 3.04
C ASN A 137 8.72 -15.12 4.35
N GLY A 138 7.87 -14.90 5.35
CA GLY A 138 8.27 -14.42 6.68
C GLY A 138 8.37 -12.90 6.83
N TYR A 139 8.09 -12.12 5.80
CA TYR A 139 8.08 -10.66 5.86
C TYR A 139 6.76 -10.14 6.43
N LYS A 140 6.86 -9.16 7.33
CA LYS A 140 5.70 -8.50 7.90
C LYS A 140 5.35 -7.23 7.14
N SER A 141 4.14 -6.73 7.36
CA SER A 141 3.70 -5.40 6.90
C SER A 141 3.39 -4.53 8.11
N TYR A 142 3.77 -3.25 8.06
CA TYR A 142 3.57 -2.31 9.16
C TYR A 142 2.91 -1.01 8.70
N TYR A 143 1.99 -0.53 9.51
CA TYR A 143 1.46 0.83 9.44
C TYR A 143 2.38 1.76 10.23
N VAL A 144 2.77 2.89 9.64
CA VAL A 144 3.70 3.88 10.21
C VAL A 144 2.99 5.22 10.34
N PRO A 145 2.45 5.56 11.53
CA PRO A 145 1.64 6.79 11.72
C PRO A 145 2.42 8.08 11.49
N GLY A 146 3.73 8.12 11.77
CA GLY A 146 4.57 9.28 11.54
C GLY A 146 4.80 9.59 10.06
N SER A 147 4.67 8.61 9.17
CA SER A 147 4.68 8.82 7.73
C SER A 147 3.28 9.20 7.27
N LEU A 148 3.09 10.41 6.74
CA LEU A 148 1.78 10.96 6.40
C LEU A 148 1.69 11.35 4.92
N ILE A 149 0.60 10.94 4.28
CA ILE A 149 0.22 11.34 2.91
C ILE A 149 -1.21 11.87 2.87
N HIS A 150 -1.50 12.71 1.89
CA HIS A 150 -2.85 13.11 1.52
C HIS A 150 -3.20 12.50 0.16
N HIS A 151 -4.23 11.70 0.09
CA HIS A 151 -4.62 10.97 -1.11
C HIS A 151 -5.92 11.51 -1.69
N PHE A 152 -5.94 11.74 -3.01
CA PHE A 152 -7.14 12.23 -3.69
C PHE A 152 -8.21 11.14 -3.79
N GLY A 153 -7.79 9.91 -3.99
CA GLY A 153 -8.61 8.70 -4.01
C GLY A 153 -9.46 8.53 -5.26
N SER A 154 -9.44 7.34 -5.81
CA SER A 154 -10.33 6.78 -6.85
C SER A 154 -10.89 7.76 -7.88
N ALA A 155 -10.05 8.67 -8.43
CA ALA A 155 -10.49 9.64 -9.42
C ALA A 155 -10.99 9.00 -10.72
N ASN A 156 -10.50 7.81 -11.08
CA ASN A 156 -10.60 7.34 -12.46
C ASN A 156 -11.67 6.28 -12.73
N TRP A 157 -12.13 5.50 -11.74
CA TRP A 157 -12.95 4.34 -12.06
C TRP A 157 -14.28 4.25 -11.32
N GLY A 158 -14.54 5.06 -10.30
CA GLY A 158 -15.78 5.04 -9.52
C GLY A 158 -16.29 3.61 -9.25
N TRP A 159 -17.56 3.45 -8.97
CA TRP A 159 -18.22 2.14 -8.94
C TRP A 159 -18.66 1.77 -10.37
N SER A 160 -17.93 0.86 -11.03
CA SER A 160 -18.20 0.40 -12.39
C SER A 160 -18.25 -1.12 -12.45
N LYS A 161 -18.98 -1.67 -13.44
CA LYS A 161 -19.02 -3.13 -13.71
C LYS A 161 -17.61 -3.72 -13.87
N LYS A 162 -16.71 -2.99 -14.54
CA LYS A 162 -15.33 -3.43 -14.76
C LYS A 162 -14.56 -3.50 -13.43
N LYS A 163 -14.73 -2.53 -12.54
CA LYS A 163 -14.11 -2.56 -11.22
C LYS A 163 -14.57 -3.76 -10.40
N PHE A 164 -15.89 -3.99 -10.35
CA PHE A 164 -16.44 -5.17 -9.66
C PHE A 164 -15.91 -6.47 -10.23
N PHE A 165 -15.89 -6.61 -11.54
CA PHE A 165 -15.36 -7.80 -12.20
C PHE A 165 -13.90 -8.05 -11.80
N LEU A 166 -13.04 -7.03 -11.82
CA LEU A 166 -11.63 -7.18 -11.44
C LEU A 166 -11.47 -7.53 -9.95
N LEU A 167 -12.22 -6.87 -9.05
CA LEU A 167 -12.19 -7.18 -7.62
C LEU A 167 -12.58 -8.64 -7.34
N GLU A 168 -13.63 -9.15 -7.99
CA GLU A 168 -14.07 -10.53 -7.79
C GLU A 168 -13.14 -11.54 -8.45
N ARG A 169 -12.71 -11.28 -9.70
CA ARG A 169 -11.78 -12.17 -10.40
C ARG A 169 -10.44 -12.32 -9.68
N ASN A 170 -9.89 -11.21 -9.19
CA ASN A 170 -8.54 -11.19 -8.61
C ASN A 170 -8.50 -11.67 -7.15
N ARG A 171 -9.64 -11.89 -6.53
CA ARG A 171 -9.74 -12.42 -5.17
C ARG A 171 -9.43 -13.91 -5.06
N TRP A 172 -9.65 -14.65 -6.15
CA TRP A 172 -9.42 -16.09 -6.29
C TRP A 172 -8.14 -16.37 -7.08
#